data_c39fa68a136af29797202affe9a233c5
#
_entry.id   c39fa68a136af29797202affe9a233c5
#
_cell.length_a   1.000
_cell.length_b   1.000
_cell.length_c   1.000
_cell.angle_alpha   90.00
_cell.angle_beta   90.00
_cell.angle_gamma   90.00
#
_symmetry.space_group_name_H-M   'P 1'
#
loop_
_entity.id
_entity.type
_entity.pdbx_description
1 polymer ?
#
loop_
_entity_poly.entity_id
_entity_poly.type
_entity_poly.pdbx_seq_one_letter_code
_entity_poly.pdbx_strand_id
1 'polypeptide(L)'
;MLAPASKARVAHARRLHRRTFRESAGEFLAEGPQAVREAVAAGAVRELFLASADAARHRALADDALAAGARVYDASDAAVTALSGTTTPQGVIAVCARVDVGPEVALGTAPRLVAVLVAVRDPGNAGTIVRTADAAGADAVVFSPESVELANPKCVRASTGSLFHLPIATGVEVAAAVALARLSGMRVFAADGGGDHDLDDELDSGGLAAPTMWLFGNEARGLPTELRALADAVVRVPIHGRAESLNLAAAAAVCLYASARAQRARR
;
A
#
# COMPACT_ATOMS: atom_id res chain seq x y z
N MET A 1 27.42 19.13 -10.43
CA MET A 1 27.66 18.85 -8.99
C MET A 1 26.36 19.15 -8.27
N LEU A 2 25.85 18.23 -7.43
CA LEU A 2 24.63 18.44 -6.67
C LEU A 2 24.86 19.49 -5.57
N ALA A 3 23.80 20.26 -5.27
CA ALA A 3 23.86 21.21 -4.16
C ALA A 3 23.86 20.45 -2.82
N PRO A 4 24.65 20.90 -1.82
CA PRO A 4 24.63 20.24 -0.51
C PRO A 4 23.28 20.44 0.19
N ALA A 5 22.81 19.41 0.88
CA ALA A 5 21.60 19.47 1.68
C ALA A 5 21.81 20.42 2.88
N SER A 6 21.03 21.49 2.96
CA SER A 6 21.12 22.43 4.09
C SER A 6 20.56 21.79 5.36
N LYS A 7 21.08 22.22 6.53
CA LYS A 7 20.58 21.76 7.85
C LYS A 7 19.07 21.96 8.00
N ALA A 8 18.53 23.06 7.47
CA ALA A 8 17.10 23.36 7.54
C ALA A 8 16.27 22.35 6.74
N ARG A 9 16.70 21.90 5.55
CA ARG A 9 16.04 20.89 4.73
C ARG A 9 16.06 19.53 5.39
N VAL A 10 17.22 19.11 5.89
CA VAL A 10 17.35 17.86 6.66
C VAL A 10 16.45 17.87 7.89
N ALA A 11 16.40 19.00 8.62
CA ALA A 11 15.51 19.15 9.77
C ALA A 11 14.03 19.08 9.39
N HIS A 12 13.63 19.69 8.26
CA HIS A 12 12.26 19.57 7.73
C HIS A 12 11.93 18.12 7.38
N ALA A 13 12.72 17.47 6.56
CA ALA A 13 12.51 16.08 6.15
C ALA A 13 12.48 15.12 7.36
N ARG A 14 13.34 15.32 8.38
CA ARG A 14 13.35 14.54 9.61
C ARG A 14 12.02 14.63 10.38
N ARG A 15 11.32 15.76 10.33
CA ARG A 15 10.01 15.93 11.00
C ARG A 15 8.94 15.01 10.41
N LEU A 16 9.12 14.54 9.16
CA LEU A 16 8.21 13.60 8.50
C LEU A 16 8.20 12.20 9.14
N HIS A 17 9.08 11.90 10.09
CA HIS A 17 8.92 10.74 10.97
C HIS A 17 7.70 10.86 11.90
N ARG A 18 7.20 12.08 12.16
CA ARG A 18 6.04 12.34 13.01
C ARG A 18 4.77 12.38 12.16
N ARG A 19 3.76 11.59 12.53
CA ARG A 19 2.47 11.52 11.84
C ARG A 19 1.83 12.89 11.64
N THR A 20 1.70 13.66 12.74
CA THR A 20 1.07 14.98 12.68
C THR A 20 1.75 15.94 11.71
N PHE A 21 3.07 15.80 11.53
CA PHE A 21 3.79 16.62 10.58
C PHE A 21 3.57 16.15 9.14
N ARG A 22 3.53 14.84 8.88
CA ARG A 22 3.17 14.31 7.55
C ARG A 22 1.78 14.77 7.12
N GLU A 23 0.80 14.69 8.03
CA GLU A 23 -0.58 15.14 7.78
C GLU A 23 -0.64 16.63 7.45
N SER A 24 0.06 17.48 8.22
CA SER A 24 0.05 18.93 7.98
C SER A 24 0.85 19.36 6.76
N ALA A 25 1.94 18.66 6.43
CA ALA A 25 2.79 18.98 5.28
C ALA A 25 2.26 18.38 3.96
N GLY A 26 1.42 17.34 4.02
CA GLY A 26 1.02 16.58 2.84
C GLY A 26 2.18 15.83 2.20
N GLU A 27 3.20 15.47 3.00
CA GLU A 27 4.44 14.86 2.54
C GLU A 27 4.82 13.64 3.39
N PHE A 28 5.64 12.74 2.83
CA PHE A 28 6.19 11.60 3.54
C PHE A 28 7.57 11.20 3.00
N LEU A 29 8.23 10.28 3.71
CA LEU A 29 9.54 9.76 3.31
C LEU A 29 9.39 8.41 2.59
N ALA A 30 10.03 8.30 1.42
CA ALA A 30 10.33 7.03 0.77
C ALA A 30 11.83 6.76 0.87
N GLU A 31 12.20 5.55 1.27
CA GLU A 31 13.57 5.13 1.55
C GLU A 31 13.96 3.92 0.72
N GLY A 32 15.18 3.94 0.20
CA GLY A 32 15.76 2.87 -0.59
C GLY A 32 15.52 3.02 -2.10
N PRO A 33 16.45 2.48 -2.92
CA PRO A 33 16.48 2.76 -4.36
C PRO A 33 15.23 2.26 -5.10
N GLN A 34 14.62 1.16 -4.67
CA GLN A 34 13.41 0.64 -5.32
C GLN A 34 12.22 1.57 -5.11
N ALA A 35 11.88 1.87 -3.84
CA ALA A 35 10.74 2.74 -3.54
C ALA A 35 10.90 4.15 -4.13
N VAL A 36 12.13 4.68 -4.10
CA VAL A 36 12.43 6.01 -4.66
C VAL A 36 12.32 6.00 -6.19
N ARG A 37 12.72 4.92 -6.87
CA ARG A 37 12.55 4.80 -8.33
C ARG A 37 11.07 4.87 -8.72
N GLU A 38 10.21 4.12 -8.03
CA GLU A 38 8.77 4.13 -8.30
C GLU A 38 8.15 5.49 -7.96
N ALA A 39 8.63 6.15 -6.89
CA ALA A 39 8.22 7.51 -6.55
C ALA A 39 8.58 8.53 -7.63
N VAL A 40 9.78 8.41 -8.23
CA VAL A 40 10.22 9.28 -9.34
C VAL A 40 9.36 9.03 -10.58
N ALA A 41 9.14 7.76 -10.94
CA ALA A 41 8.31 7.38 -12.08
C ALA A 41 6.86 7.90 -11.94
N ALA A 42 6.33 7.91 -10.72
CA ALA A 42 5.01 8.47 -10.40
C ALA A 42 4.97 10.01 -10.30
N GLY A 43 6.10 10.70 -10.45
CA GLY A 43 6.17 12.17 -10.28
C GLY A 43 5.92 12.65 -8.84
N ALA A 44 6.02 11.76 -7.86
CA ALA A 44 5.68 12.06 -6.47
C ALA A 44 6.83 12.75 -5.71
N VAL A 45 8.08 12.67 -6.20
CA VAL A 45 9.26 13.17 -5.50
C VAL A 45 9.33 14.69 -5.54
N ARG A 46 9.47 15.32 -4.38
CA ARG A 46 9.72 16.75 -4.19
C ARG A 46 11.21 17.04 -3.98
N GLU A 47 11.85 16.25 -3.12
CA GLU A 47 13.26 16.38 -2.78
C GLU A 47 13.89 14.98 -2.69
N LEU A 48 15.10 14.85 -3.21
CA LEU A 48 15.89 13.62 -3.14
C LEU A 48 17.19 13.90 -2.41
N PHE A 49 17.51 13.11 -1.40
CA PHE A 49 18.74 13.15 -0.62
C PHE A 49 19.57 11.92 -0.97
N LEU A 50 20.80 12.16 -1.48
CA LEU A 50 21.75 11.12 -1.83
C LEU A 50 22.95 11.19 -0.92
N ALA A 51 23.36 10.06 -0.35
CA ALA A 51 24.63 9.99 0.36
C ALA A 51 25.78 10.26 -0.61
N SER A 52 26.72 11.13 -0.22
CA SER A 52 27.89 11.46 -1.04
C SER A 52 28.65 10.19 -1.48
N ALA A 53 28.78 9.20 -0.58
CA ALA A 53 29.46 7.93 -0.86
C ALA A 53 28.74 7.07 -1.92
N ASP A 54 27.41 7.18 -2.04
CA ASP A 54 26.56 6.40 -2.94
C ASP A 54 26.13 7.17 -4.20
N ALA A 55 26.55 8.43 -4.35
CA ALA A 55 26.13 9.31 -5.44
C ALA A 55 26.40 8.71 -6.84
N ALA A 56 27.54 8.05 -7.02
CA ALA A 56 27.90 7.40 -8.28
C ALA A 56 26.96 6.21 -8.58
N ARG A 57 26.63 5.43 -7.56
CA ARG A 57 25.72 4.26 -7.66
C ARG A 57 24.30 4.65 -8.04
N HIS A 58 23.82 5.80 -7.56
CA HIS A 58 22.45 6.27 -7.75
C HIS A 58 22.35 7.42 -8.76
N ARG A 59 23.37 7.60 -9.61
CA ARG A 59 23.43 8.72 -10.57
C ARG A 59 22.23 8.73 -11.52
N ALA A 60 21.91 7.62 -12.13
CA ALA A 60 20.76 7.53 -13.05
C ALA A 60 19.45 7.92 -12.36
N LEU A 61 19.22 7.45 -11.13
CA LEU A 61 18.04 7.82 -10.33
C LEU A 61 18.02 9.33 -9.99
N ALA A 62 19.17 9.93 -9.75
CA ALA A 62 19.28 11.37 -9.53
C ALA A 62 18.95 12.17 -10.80
N ASP A 63 19.44 11.72 -11.95
CA ASP A 63 19.18 12.36 -13.24
C ASP A 63 17.69 12.25 -13.60
N ASP A 64 17.07 11.09 -13.38
CA ASP A 64 15.63 10.87 -13.56
C ASP A 64 14.80 11.77 -12.63
N ALA A 65 15.19 11.89 -11.36
CA ALA A 65 14.52 12.75 -10.40
C ALA A 65 14.60 14.24 -10.79
N LEU A 66 15.77 14.68 -11.26
CA LEU A 66 15.95 16.04 -11.79
C LEU A 66 15.07 16.30 -13.02
N ALA A 67 15.03 15.33 -13.94
CA ALA A 67 14.19 15.41 -15.14
C ALA A 67 12.70 15.48 -14.80
N ALA A 68 12.28 14.79 -13.72
CA ALA A 68 10.92 14.85 -13.17
C ALA A 68 10.63 16.13 -12.36
N GLY A 69 11.58 17.05 -12.25
CA GLY A 69 11.43 18.33 -11.57
C GLY A 69 11.69 18.31 -10.06
N ALA A 70 12.22 17.22 -9.51
CA ALA A 70 12.59 17.12 -8.12
C ALA A 70 13.89 17.89 -7.83
N ARG A 71 14.04 18.35 -6.59
CA ARG A 71 15.30 18.94 -6.11
C ARG A 71 16.19 17.83 -5.56
N VAL A 72 17.39 17.70 -6.09
CA VAL A 72 18.34 16.66 -5.69
C VAL A 72 19.51 17.27 -4.90
N TYR A 73 19.80 16.67 -3.76
CA TYR A 73 20.82 17.16 -2.82
C TYR A 73 21.86 16.09 -2.53
N ASP A 74 23.12 16.54 -2.45
CA ASP A 74 24.21 15.80 -1.83
C ASP A 74 24.04 15.87 -0.31
N ALA A 75 23.94 14.72 0.34
CA ALA A 75 23.69 14.60 1.77
C ALA A 75 24.85 13.87 2.45
N SER A 76 25.30 14.39 3.59
CA SER A 76 26.28 13.67 4.40
C SER A 76 25.69 12.37 4.97
N ASP A 77 26.54 11.40 5.29
CA ASP A 77 26.11 10.14 5.90
C ASP A 77 25.32 10.35 7.19
N ALA A 78 25.70 11.36 7.99
CA ALA A 78 24.95 11.75 9.17
C ALA A 78 23.55 12.27 8.84
N ALA A 79 23.38 13.00 7.74
CA ALA A 79 22.07 13.47 7.29
C ALA A 79 21.22 12.30 6.80
N VAL A 80 21.75 11.39 5.99
CA VAL A 80 21.05 10.19 5.53
C VAL A 80 20.64 9.31 6.71
N THR A 81 21.52 9.07 7.66
CA THR A 81 21.22 8.32 8.89
C THR A 81 20.09 8.99 9.69
N ALA A 82 20.09 10.31 9.79
CA ALA A 82 19.06 11.07 10.51
C ALA A 82 17.68 11.03 9.81
N LEU A 83 17.64 10.80 8.50
CA LEU A 83 16.43 10.70 7.68
C LEU A 83 15.95 9.25 7.53
N SER A 84 16.83 8.28 7.73
CA SER A 84 16.51 6.86 7.57
C SER A 84 15.67 6.33 8.73
N GLY A 85 14.77 5.42 8.43
CA GLY A 85 14.05 4.58 9.39
C GLY A 85 14.67 3.19 9.54
N THR A 86 15.88 2.94 8.97
CA THR A 86 16.58 1.65 9.04
C THR A 86 17.96 1.81 9.67
N THR A 87 18.49 0.72 10.21
CA THR A 87 19.85 0.69 10.81
C THR A 87 20.97 0.76 9.76
N THR A 88 20.69 0.32 8.54
CA THR A 88 21.62 0.31 7.40
C THR A 88 20.99 1.01 6.21
N PRO A 89 21.06 2.36 6.13
CA PRO A 89 20.52 3.11 5.00
C PRO A 89 21.19 2.72 3.68
N GLN A 90 20.41 2.72 2.60
CA GLN A 90 20.92 2.44 1.25
C GLN A 90 21.34 3.71 0.49
N GLY A 91 21.59 4.79 1.20
CA GLY A 91 22.14 6.03 0.66
C GLY A 91 21.16 6.91 -0.12
N VAL A 92 19.87 6.54 -0.22
CA VAL A 92 18.89 7.32 -0.99
C VAL A 92 17.56 7.43 -0.23
N ILE A 93 17.08 8.68 -0.06
CA ILE A 93 15.81 8.99 0.63
C ILE A 93 15.13 10.13 -0.12
N ALA A 94 13.83 9.98 -0.37
CA ALA A 94 13.01 11.00 -1.01
C ALA A 94 11.96 11.56 -0.06
N VAL A 95 11.72 12.87 -0.16
CA VAL A 95 10.48 13.50 0.32
C VAL A 95 9.49 13.46 -0.83
N CYS A 96 8.37 12.78 -0.61
CA CYS A 96 7.31 12.59 -1.59
C CYS A 96 6.04 13.33 -1.18
N ALA A 97 5.30 13.84 -2.16
CA ALA A 97 3.92 14.27 -1.96
C ALA A 97 3.02 13.07 -1.66
N ARG A 98 1.94 13.28 -0.91
CA ARG A 98 0.90 12.25 -0.73
C ARG A 98 0.34 11.81 -2.07
N VAL A 99 0.05 10.51 -2.17
CA VAL A 99 -0.43 9.86 -3.40
C VAL A 99 -1.81 9.24 -3.26
N ASP A 100 -2.38 9.31 -2.06
CA ASP A 100 -3.74 8.83 -1.83
C ASP A 100 -4.78 9.74 -2.55
N VAL A 101 -5.85 9.11 -3.00
CA VAL A 101 -6.92 9.74 -3.80
C VAL A 101 -8.28 9.54 -3.14
N GLY A 102 -9.30 10.23 -3.62
CA GLY A 102 -10.68 10.00 -3.17
C GLY A 102 -11.20 8.61 -3.57
N PRO A 103 -12.20 8.05 -2.84
CA PRO A 103 -12.71 6.70 -3.09
C PRO A 103 -13.31 6.54 -4.49
N GLU A 104 -13.94 7.56 -5.04
CA GLU A 104 -14.52 7.54 -6.38
C GLU A 104 -13.41 7.45 -7.46
N VAL A 105 -12.28 8.11 -7.22
CA VAL A 105 -11.11 8.04 -8.11
C VAL A 105 -10.42 6.69 -7.97
N ALA A 106 -10.25 6.20 -6.74
CA ALA A 106 -9.59 4.91 -6.48
C ALA A 106 -10.36 3.74 -7.10
N LEU A 107 -11.68 3.70 -6.91
CA LEU A 107 -12.50 2.63 -7.44
C LEU A 107 -12.79 2.76 -8.95
N GLY A 108 -12.65 3.97 -9.51
CA GLY A 108 -12.84 4.19 -10.95
C GLY A 108 -14.23 3.76 -11.43
N THR A 109 -14.34 3.46 -12.74
CA THR A 109 -15.62 3.15 -13.37
C THR A 109 -15.93 1.64 -13.52
N ALA A 110 -14.91 0.78 -13.48
CA ALA A 110 -15.08 -0.66 -13.70
C ALA A 110 -13.96 -1.48 -13.05
N PRO A 111 -13.77 -1.36 -11.72
CA PRO A 111 -12.72 -2.13 -11.03
C PRO A 111 -13.08 -3.62 -11.05
N ARG A 112 -12.07 -4.46 -11.19
CA ARG A 112 -12.23 -5.92 -11.20
C ARG A 112 -11.77 -6.58 -9.91
N LEU A 113 -10.73 -6.04 -9.29
CA LEU A 113 -10.19 -6.57 -8.04
C LEU A 113 -9.80 -5.43 -7.12
N VAL A 114 -10.39 -5.40 -5.92
CA VAL A 114 -10.16 -4.37 -4.91
C VAL A 114 -9.89 -5.02 -3.56
N ALA A 115 -8.90 -4.50 -2.83
CA ALA A 115 -8.63 -4.87 -1.45
C ALA A 115 -9.04 -3.75 -0.49
N VAL A 116 -9.83 -4.06 0.54
CA VAL A 116 -10.22 -3.14 1.60
C VAL A 116 -9.61 -3.60 2.92
N LEU A 117 -8.78 -2.75 3.51
CA LEU A 117 -8.14 -2.98 4.80
C LEU A 117 -9.00 -2.36 5.91
N VAL A 118 -9.65 -3.20 6.70
CA VAL A 118 -10.59 -2.78 7.73
C VAL A 118 -9.88 -2.73 9.08
N ALA A 119 -9.62 -1.53 9.57
CA ALA A 119 -8.93 -1.25 10.84
C ALA A 119 -7.60 -2.05 10.99
N VAL A 120 -6.87 -2.26 9.90
CA VAL A 120 -5.56 -2.93 9.89
C VAL A 120 -4.54 -2.02 10.55
N ARG A 121 -3.92 -2.47 11.64
CA ARG A 121 -3.05 -1.63 12.49
C ARG A 121 -1.56 -1.88 12.30
N ASP A 122 -1.15 -3.09 11.91
CA ASP A 122 0.27 -3.35 11.62
C ASP A 122 0.68 -2.76 10.27
N PRO A 123 1.63 -1.80 10.26
CA PRO A 123 2.06 -1.15 9.02
C PRO A 123 2.82 -2.11 8.09
N GLY A 124 3.38 -3.20 8.61
CA GLY A 124 4.02 -4.24 7.81
C GLY A 124 2.99 -5.04 7.01
N ASN A 125 1.90 -5.48 7.67
CA ASN A 125 0.78 -6.15 7.00
C ASN A 125 0.15 -5.23 5.95
N ALA A 126 -0.17 -3.99 6.32
CA ALA A 126 -0.77 -3.04 5.40
C ALA A 126 0.09 -2.82 4.14
N GLY A 127 1.38 -2.54 4.28
CA GLY A 127 2.29 -2.36 3.15
C GLY A 127 2.48 -3.64 2.33
N THR A 128 2.51 -4.82 2.97
CA THR A 128 2.57 -6.12 2.29
C THR A 128 1.30 -6.38 1.49
N ILE A 129 0.12 -6.03 2.02
CA ILE A 129 -1.15 -6.18 1.28
C ILE A 129 -1.17 -5.24 0.06
N VAL A 130 -0.73 -3.99 0.19
CA VAL A 130 -0.59 -3.07 -0.95
C VAL A 130 0.31 -3.67 -2.03
N ARG A 131 1.47 -4.20 -1.65
CA ARG A 131 2.40 -4.87 -2.57
C ARG A 131 1.79 -6.10 -3.23
N THR A 132 1.05 -6.90 -2.47
CA THR A 132 0.40 -8.11 -2.97
C THR A 132 -0.76 -7.78 -3.91
N ALA A 133 -1.54 -6.75 -3.59
CA ALA A 133 -2.62 -6.25 -4.44
C ALA A 133 -2.08 -5.79 -5.80
N ASP A 134 -0.99 -5.00 -5.81
CA ASP A 134 -0.27 -4.60 -7.02
C ASP A 134 0.19 -5.83 -7.83
N ALA A 135 0.88 -6.77 -7.19
CA ALA A 135 1.39 -7.98 -7.83
C ALA A 135 0.26 -8.88 -8.37
N ALA A 136 -0.90 -8.92 -7.73
CA ALA A 136 -2.08 -9.64 -8.20
C ALA A 136 -2.81 -8.92 -9.35
N GLY A 137 -2.48 -7.65 -9.62
CA GLY A 137 -3.13 -6.81 -10.62
C GLY A 137 -4.49 -6.30 -10.13
N ALA A 138 -4.59 -5.96 -8.85
CA ALA A 138 -5.74 -5.25 -8.31
C ALA A 138 -5.81 -3.82 -8.87
N ASP A 139 -7.02 -3.29 -8.97
CA ASP A 139 -7.28 -1.96 -9.52
C ASP A 139 -7.19 -0.87 -8.43
N ALA A 140 -7.41 -1.24 -7.16
CA ALA A 140 -7.35 -0.30 -6.03
C ALA A 140 -7.12 -0.99 -4.70
N VAL A 141 -6.65 -0.18 -3.72
CA VAL A 141 -6.65 -0.53 -2.30
C VAL A 141 -7.36 0.56 -1.50
N VAL A 142 -8.18 0.16 -0.56
CA VAL A 142 -8.93 1.08 0.31
C VAL A 142 -8.54 0.82 1.78
N PHE A 143 -8.21 1.88 2.49
CA PHE A 143 -7.97 1.85 3.94
C PHE A 143 -9.16 2.44 4.65
N SER A 144 -9.78 1.69 5.55
CA SER A 144 -10.85 2.22 6.41
C SER A 144 -10.31 3.21 7.45
N PRO A 145 -11.17 3.99 8.10
CA PRO A 145 -10.81 4.68 9.34
C PRO A 145 -10.19 3.70 10.35
N GLU A 146 -9.40 4.18 11.29
CA GLU A 146 -8.64 3.38 12.26
C GLU A 146 -7.54 2.47 11.68
N SER A 147 -7.40 2.34 10.36
CA SER A 147 -6.27 1.69 9.76
C SER A 147 -5.00 2.52 9.93
N VAL A 148 -3.84 1.86 9.90
CA VAL A 148 -2.55 2.54 9.88
C VAL A 148 -2.48 3.52 8.71
N GLU A 149 -1.79 4.62 8.94
CA GLU A 149 -1.55 5.62 7.89
C GLU A 149 -0.71 5.01 6.74
N LEU A 150 -1.17 5.19 5.50
CA LEU A 150 -0.45 4.75 4.29
C LEU A 150 0.99 5.29 4.26
N ALA A 151 1.17 6.55 4.64
CA ALA A 151 2.46 7.23 4.70
C ALA A 151 3.32 6.87 5.93
N ASN A 152 2.90 5.89 6.76
CA ASN A 152 3.74 5.36 7.83
C ASN A 152 5.04 4.78 7.25
N PRO A 153 6.24 5.15 7.74
CA PRO A 153 7.51 4.72 7.16
C PRO A 153 7.68 3.19 7.04
N LYS A 154 7.11 2.40 7.97
CA LYS A 154 7.12 0.93 7.89
C LYS A 154 6.18 0.42 6.79
N CYS A 155 5.01 1.06 6.60
CA CYS A 155 4.07 0.73 5.53
C CYS A 155 4.68 1.04 4.16
N VAL A 156 5.27 2.23 3.99
CA VAL A 156 5.97 2.64 2.76
C VAL A 156 7.08 1.66 2.40
N ARG A 157 7.92 1.27 3.37
CA ARG A 157 8.98 0.28 3.11
C ARG A 157 8.42 -1.09 2.73
N ALA A 158 7.41 -1.58 3.45
CA ALA A 158 6.82 -2.90 3.20
C ALA A 158 6.12 -2.98 1.83
N SER A 159 5.58 -1.86 1.32
CA SER A 159 4.99 -1.79 -0.01
C SER A 159 6.01 -1.83 -1.15
N THR A 160 7.30 -1.56 -0.87
CA THR A 160 8.42 -1.65 -1.83
C THR A 160 8.16 -0.87 -3.13
N GLY A 161 7.44 0.25 -3.05
CA GLY A 161 7.10 1.10 -4.20
C GLY A 161 5.69 0.89 -4.77
N SER A 162 5.03 -0.23 -4.49
CA SER A 162 3.67 -0.51 -5.01
C SER A 162 2.62 0.52 -4.63
N LEU A 163 2.85 1.29 -3.55
CA LEU A 163 1.97 2.40 -3.18
C LEU A 163 1.92 3.52 -4.24
N PHE A 164 2.89 3.56 -5.16
CA PHE A 164 2.93 4.52 -6.26
C PHE A 164 2.29 3.99 -7.56
N HIS A 165 1.95 2.69 -7.62
CA HIS A 165 1.37 2.06 -8.80
C HIS A 165 -0.15 2.01 -8.76
N LEU A 166 -0.70 1.84 -7.57
CA LEU A 166 -2.14 1.65 -7.39
C LEU A 166 -2.83 2.92 -6.90
N PRO A 167 -4.03 3.22 -7.38
CA PRO A 167 -4.93 4.15 -6.71
C PRO A 167 -5.25 3.64 -5.30
N ILE A 168 -4.96 4.45 -4.28
CA ILE A 168 -5.22 4.10 -2.88
C ILE A 168 -6.08 5.18 -2.24
N ALA A 169 -7.22 4.78 -1.67
CA ALA A 169 -8.05 5.67 -0.87
C ALA A 169 -7.87 5.39 0.62
N THR A 170 -7.80 6.44 1.43
CA THR A 170 -7.59 6.33 2.88
C THR A 170 -8.72 6.98 3.67
N GLY A 171 -9.03 6.44 4.86
CA GLY A 171 -10.07 6.97 5.73
C GLY A 171 -11.49 6.80 5.19
N VAL A 172 -11.72 5.77 4.37
CA VAL A 172 -13.02 5.52 3.72
C VAL A 172 -13.88 4.59 4.58
N GLU A 173 -15.09 5.00 4.90
CA GLU A 173 -16.06 4.12 5.58
C GLU A 173 -16.34 2.88 4.73
N VAL A 174 -16.27 1.69 5.36
CA VAL A 174 -16.42 0.40 4.65
C VAL A 174 -17.74 0.32 3.91
N ALA A 175 -18.82 0.78 4.53
CA ALA A 175 -20.15 0.79 3.91
C ALA A 175 -20.19 1.67 2.63
N ALA A 176 -19.48 2.80 2.62
CA ALA A 176 -19.38 3.65 1.44
C ALA A 176 -18.57 2.97 0.33
N ALA A 177 -17.44 2.33 0.66
CA ALA A 177 -16.66 1.56 -0.30
C ALA A 177 -17.46 0.41 -0.92
N VAL A 178 -18.21 -0.34 -0.09
CA VAL A 178 -19.11 -1.42 -0.55
C VAL A 178 -20.22 -0.89 -1.45
N ALA A 179 -20.82 0.26 -1.11
CA ALA A 179 -21.85 0.87 -1.95
C ALA A 179 -21.31 1.22 -3.35
N LEU A 180 -20.13 1.84 -3.43
CA LEU A 180 -19.46 2.15 -4.70
C LEU A 180 -19.13 0.88 -5.50
N ALA A 181 -18.62 -0.16 -4.84
CA ALA A 181 -18.32 -1.43 -5.47
C ALA A 181 -19.58 -2.08 -6.09
N ARG A 182 -20.70 -2.06 -5.38
CA ARG A 182 -21.98 -2.59 -5.87
C ARG A 182 -22.52 -1.83 -7.06
N LEU A 183 -22.37 -0.51 -7.09
CA LEU A 183 -22.71 0.30 -8.27
C LEU A 183 -21.90 -0.11 -9.51
N SER A 184 -20.68 -0.62 -9.31
CA SER A 184 -19.81 -1.13 -10.37
C SER A 184 -20.01 -2.63 -10.64
N GLY A 185 -21.02 -3.27 -10.04
CA GLY A 185 -21.34 -4.69 -10.27
C GLY A 185 -20.36 -5.68 -9.62
N MET A 186 -19.56 -5.23 -8.62
CA MET A 186 -18.64 -6.11 -7.91
C MET A 186 -19.37 -6.99 -6.87
N ARG A 187 -18.89 -8.22 -6.71
CA ARG A 187 -19.17 -9.05 -5.53
C ARG A 187 -18.27 -8.62 -4.38
N VAL A 188 -18.81 -8.65 -3.17
CA VAL A 188 -18.07 -8.31 -1.95
C VAL A 188 -17.86 -9.55 -1.11
N PHE A 189 -16.62 -9.91 -0.85
CA PHE A 189 -16.24 -11.03 0.01
C PHE A 189 -15.56 -10.53 1.30
N ALA A 190 -15.95 -11.10 2.43
CA ALA A 190 -15.28 -10.89 3.72
C ALA A 190 -14.33 -12.07 3.98
N ALA A 191 -13.03 -11.81 4.10
CA ALA A 191 -12.06 -12.83 4.48
C ALA A 191 -12.05 -13.02 6.00
N ASP A 192 -12.56 -14.15 6.48
CA ASP A 192 -12.66 -14.47 7.91
C ASP A 192 -12.54 -15.98 8.12
N GLY A 193 -11.71 -16.42 9.09
CA GLY A 193 -11.49 -17.83 9.37
C GLY A 193 -12.75 -18.59 9.84
N GLY A 194 -13.78 -17.89 10.33
CA GLY A 194 -15.07 -18.45 10.69
C GLY A 194 -16.12 -18.41 9.55
N GLY A 195 -15.70 -18.18 8.30
CA GLY A 195 -16.61 -18.11 7.17
C GLY A 195 -17.26 -19.44 6.82
N ASP A 196 -18.51 -19.37 6.34
CA ASP A 196 -19.27 -20.55 5.91
C ASP A 196 -18.88 -21.01 4.49
N HIS A 197 -18.29 -20.11 3.69
CA HIS A 197 -17.80 -20.40 2.35
C HIS A 197 -16.30 -20.75 2.38
N ASP A 198 -15.91 -21.73 1.59
CA ASP A 198 -14.51 -22.08 1.39
C ASP A 198 -13.95 -21.39 0.14
N LEU A 199 -12.72 -20.91 0.22
CA LEU A 199 -12.07 -20.21 -0.89
C LEU A 199 -11.90 -21.11 -2.12
N ASP A 200 -11.56 -22.40 -1.90
CA ASP A 200 -11.36 -23.34 -2.98
C ASP A 200 -12.71 -23.64 -3.67
N ASP A 201 -13.80 -23.78 -2.90
CA ASP A 201 -15.15 -23.95 -3.45
C ASP A 201 -15.61 -22.74 -4.25
N GLU A 202 -15.35 -21.52 -3.78
CA GLU A 202 -15.64 -20.27 -4.51
C GLU A 202 -14.82 -20.16 -5.80
N LEU A 203 -13.57 -20.65 -5.79
CA LEU A 203 -12.73 -20.71 -6.98
C LEU A 203 -13.26 -21.71 -8.01
N ASP A 204 -13.57 -22.95 -7.56
CA ASP A 204 -14.01 -24.05 -8.43
C ASP A 204 -15.39 -23.80 -9.02
N SER A 205 -16.31 -23.22 -8.26
CA SER A 205 -17.62 -22.79 -8.75
C SER A 205 -17.59 -21.61 -9.72
N GLY A 206 -16.43 -20.95 -9.86
CA GLY A 206 -16.26 -19.75 -10.67
C GLY A 206 -16.78 -18.48 -10.01
N GLY A 207 -17.07 -18.50 -8.72
CA GLY A 207 -17.54 -17.35 -7.93
C GLY A 207 -16.56 -16.18 -7.92
N LEU A 208 -15.26 -16.47 -7.99
CA LEU A 208 -14.19 -15.48 -8.01
C LEU A 208 -13.89 -14.87 -9.40
N ALA A 209 -14.55 -15.34 -10.45
CA ALA A 209 -14.31 -14.85 -11.82
C ALA A 209 -15.00 -13.50 -12.13
N ALA A 210 -16.03 -13.14 -11.36
CA ALA A 210 -16.66 -11.81 -11.42
C ALA A 210 -15.77 -10.73 -10.78
N PRO A 211 -15.99 -9.43 -11.06
CA PRO A 211 -15.35 -8.35 -10.33
C PRO A 211 -15.54 -8.50 -8.82
N THR A 212 -14.49 -8.39 -8.04
CA THR A 212 -14.45 -8.77 -6.62
C THR A 212 -13.81 -7.71 -5.74
N MET A 213 -14.50 -7.37 -4.65
CA MET A 213 -13.94 -6.59 -3.55
C MET A 213 -13.74 -7.50 -2.33
N TRP A 214 -12.52 -7.54 -1.78
CA TRP A 214 -12.19 -8.28 -0.57
C TRP A 214 -12.11 -7.35 0.64
N LEU A 215 -12.80 -7.70 1.72
CA LEU A 215 -12.67 -7.07 3.03
C LEU A 215 -11.71 -7.87 3.91
N PHE A 216 -10.59 -7.28 4.31
CA PHE A 216 -9.59 -7.87 5.19
C PHE A 216 -9.64 -7.19 6.55
N GLY A 217 -9.95 -7.95 7.60
CA GLY A 217 -10.18 -7.44 8.95
C GLY A 217 -8.90 -7.19 9.75
N ASN A 218 -9.09 -6.64 10.95
CA ASN A 218 -8.01 -6.42 11.92
C ASN A 218 -7.36 -7.74 12.36
N GLU A 219 -6.05 -7.73 12.59
CA GLU A 219 -5.24 -8.90 12.92
C GLU A 219 -5.69 -9.63 14.20
N ALA A 220 -6.21 -8.89 15.19
CA ALA A 220 -6.59 -9.45 16.49
C ALA A 220 -8.10 -9.67 16.63
N ARG A 221 -8.92 -8.85 15.97
CA ARG A 221 -10.38 -8.83 16.14
C ARG A 221 -11.14 -9.37 14.94
N GLY A 222 -10.46 -9.58 13.80
CA GLY A 222 -11.11 -9.92 12.55
C GLY A 222 -12.00 -8.80 12.02
N LEU A 223 -13.07 -9.18 11.35
CA LEU A 223 -14.10 -8.29 10.84
C LEU A 223 -15.27 -8.22 11.83
N PRO A 224 -15.73 -7.01 12.24
CA PRO A 224 -16.99 -6.84 12.98
C PRO A 224 -18.17 -7.49 12.28
N THR A 225 -19.14 -7.99 13.06
CA THR A 225 -20.33 -8.70 12.52
C THR A 225 -21.12 -7.83 11.53
N GLU A 226 -21.28 -6.56 11.84
CA GLU A 226 -21.96 -5.58 11.00
C GLU A 226 -21.25 -5.36 9.66
N LEU A 227 -19.94 -5.45 9.61
CA LEU A 227 -19.17 -5.33 8.37
C LEU A 227 -19.16 -6.65 7.57
N ARG A 228 -19.14 -7.80 8.26
CA ARG A 228 -19.34 -9.09 7.60
C ARG A 228 -20.73 -9.18 6.93
N ALA A 229 -21.75 -8.62 7.54
CA ALA A 229 -23.11 -8.56 6.98
C ALA A 229 -23.23 -7.69 5.71
N LEU A 230 -22.24 -6.85 5.42
CA LEU A 230 -22.16 -6.11 4.15
C LEU A 230 -21.64 -6.97 2.99
N ALA A 231 -21.01 -8.10 3.28
CA ALA A 231 -20.45 -8.98 2.24
C ALA A 231 -21.52 -9.89 1.67
N ASP A 232 -21.34 -10.29 0.41
CA ASP A 232 -22.20 -11.29 -0.26
C ASP A 232 -21.88 -12.72 0.21
N ALA A 233 -20.64 -12.94 0.69
CA ALA A 233 -20.24 -14.16 1.37
C ALA A 233 -19.07 -13.89 2.33
N VAL A 234 -19.03 -14.67 3.43
CA VAL A 234 -17.89 -14.73 4.35
C VAL A 234 -17.07 -15.96 4.00
N VAL A 235 -15.84 -15.73 3.53
CA VAL A 235 -14.99 -16.76 2.93
C VAL A 235 -13.79 -17.03 3.81
N ARG A 236 -13.58 -18.31 4.16
CA ARG A 236 -12.37 -18.75 4.85
C ARG A 236 -11.32 -19.27 3.86
N VAL A 237 -10.07 -19.03 4.16
CA VAL A 237 -8.95 -19.76 3.53
C VAL A 237 -8.80 -21.09 4.27
N PRO A 238 -8.85 -22.25 3.58
CA PRO A 238 -8.77 -23.55 4.25
C PRO A 238 -7.40 -23.74 4.92
N ILE A 239 -7.42 -24.28 6.14
CA ILE A 239 -6.22 -24.62 6.90
C ILE A 239 -6.07 -26.15 6.92
N HIS A 240 -5.12 -26.67 6.20
CA HIS A 240 -4.88 -28.12 6.10
C HIS A 240 -3.94 -28.66 7.20
N GLY A 241 -3.30 -27.78 7.95
CA GLY A 241 -2.36 -28.10 9.02
C GLY A 241 -2.94 -27.90 10.42
N ARG A 242 -2.06 -27.63 11.39
CA ARG A 242 -2.41 -27.40 12.80
C ARG A 242 -2.46 -25.93 13.19
N ALA A 243 -2.23 -25.01 12.27
CA ALA A 243 -2.33 -23.58 12.54
C ALA A 243 -3.81 -23.19 12.74
N GLU A 244 -4.08 -22.27 13.65
CA GLU A 244 -5.43 -21.75 13.88
C GLU A 244 -5.83 -20.69 12.84
N SER A 245 -4.84 -19.99 12.28
CA SER A 245 -5.06 -18.90 11.31
C SER A 245 -3.81 -18.61 10.50
N LEU A 246 -3.96 -17.83 9.44
CA LEU A 246 -2.86 -17.22 8.68
C LEU A 246 -2.58 -15.79 9.16
N ASN A 247 -1.34 -15.34 8.98
CA ASN A 247 -1.04 -13.92 9.02
C ASN A 247 -1.95 -13.18 8.02
N LEU A 248 -2.41 -11.99 8.38
CA LEU A 248 -3.35 -11.22 7.56
C LEU A 248 -2.85 -10.98 6.13
N ALA A 249 -1.58 -10.60 5.96
CA ALA A 249 -1.04 -10.36 4.62
C ALA A 249 -0.91 -11.66 3.80
N ALA A 250 -0.67 -12.80 4.47
CA ALA A 250 -0.67 -14.10 3.82
C ALA A 250 -2.07 -14.50 3.36
N ALA A 251 -3.08 -14.34 4.22
CA ALA A 251 -4.49 -14.58 3.85
C ALA A 251 -4.92 -13.70 2.67
N ALA A 252 -4.58 -12.41 2.71
CA ALA A 252 -4.85 -11.48 1.63
C ALA A 252 -4.17 -11.91 0.32
N ALA A 253 -2.93 -12.40 0.38
CA ALA A 253 -2.23 -12.91 -0.80
C ALA A 253 -2.97 -14.08 -1.45
N VAL A 254 -3.40 -15.05 -0.65
CA VAL A 254 -4.15 -16.21 -1.15
C VAL A 254 -5.45 -15.79 -1.80
N CYS A 255 -6.26 -14.95 -1.14
CA CYS A 255 -7.55 -14.47 -1.66
C CYS A 255 -7.40 -13.66 -2.96
N LEU A 256 -6.46 -12.70 -2.98
CA LEU A 256 -6.23 -11.83 -4.14
C LEU A 256 -5.72 -12.63 -5.34
N TYR A 257 -4.79 -13.58 -5.15
CA TYR A 257 -4.29 -14.41 -6.24
C TYR A 257 -5.30 -15.44 -6.74
N ALA A 258 -6.18 -15.97 -5.86
CA ALA A 258 -7.31 -16.83 -6.27
C ALA A 258 -8.25 -16.05 -7.22
N SER A 259 -8.65 -14.83 -6.83
CA SER A 259 -9.48 -13.97 -7.69
C SER A 259 -8.77 -13.57 -8.99
N ALA A 260 -7.51 -13.16 -8.92
CA ALA A 260 -6.71 -12.80 -10.09
C ALA A 260 -6.61 -13.96 -11.09
N ARG A 261 -6.38 -15.19 -10.60
CA ARG A 261 -6.36 -16.42 -11.43
C ARG A 261 -7.69 -16.64 -12.11
N ALA A 262 -8.80 -16.62 -11.34
CA ALA A 262 -10.14 -16.85 -11.87
C ALA A 262 -10.54 -15.82 -12.94
N GLN A 263 -10.22 -14.55 -12.71
CA GLN A 263 -10.53 -13.46 -13.62
C GLN A 263 -9.71 -13.47 -14.92
N ARG A 264 -8.45 -13.97 -14.88
CA ARG A 264 -7.60 -14.12 -16.07
C ARG A 264 -8.01 -15.31 -16.94
N ALA A 265 -8.50 -16.39 -16.36
CA ALA A 265 -8.90 -17.57 -17.11
C ALA A 265 -10.10 -17.34 -18.04
N ARG A 266 -10.82 -16.21 -17.87
CA ARG A 266 -11.98 -15.80 -18.69
C ARG A 266 -11.68 -14.68 -19.71
N ARG A 267 -10.41 -14.23 -19.78
CA ARG A 267 -9.92 -13.33 -20.85
C ARG A 267 -9.35 -14.14 -22.01
#